data_a9d631201864081b0c87f2b3e8c6fe4e
#
_entry.id   a9d631201864081b0c87f2b3e8c6fe4e
#
_cell.length_a   1.000
_cell.length_b   1.000
_cell.length_c   1.000
_cell.angle_alpha   90.00
_cell.angle_beta   90.00
_cell.angle_gamma   90.00
#
_symmetry.space_group_name_H-M   'P 1'
#
loop_
_entity.id
_entity.type
_entity.pdbx_description
1 polymer ?
#
loop_
_entity_poly.entity_id
_entity_poly.type
_entity_poly.pdbx_seq_one_letter_code
_entity_poly.pdbx_strand_id
1 'polypeptide(L)'
;MENKVFKVVLLQALPASGKSEVRNFMANVEPERLQNEFHIGENLQLDDFPYVHMMRRIDNELQAMGQPRIFYPGEEPFIDGRDWGTLCALLNEDYHDLMNRNIVKTDSAAQLLFDRYDRAGLVAGIPPRLGLLDEGVRAKLAAILENEARAMLNEKHAGYPESFENKTIIIECARGGPDGSSMPLTGTFGYQYSLPMFCPEILENAVILYIWVTPEESRRKNSDRADPNDPGSNLHHGVPMAVMLGDYGCDDMEYLVNNTEVENTVTVNAHGRTYHVPIGIFDNRVDKTSFLRAEPSEWDAGKVSDVTAAIRKATDTMYANYNK
;
A
#
# COMPACT_ATOMS: atom_id res chain seq x y z
N MET A 1 -10.62 27.10 -9.15
CA MET A 1 -9.14 27.12 -9.27
C MET A 1 -8.77 25.67 -9.60
N GLU A 2 -8.03 25.44 -10.70
CA GLU A 2 -7.50 24.10 -11.00
C GLU A 2 -6.62 23.62 -9.85
N ASN A 3 -6.85 22.40 -9.40
CA ASN A 3 -5.96 21.76 -8.42
C ASN A 3 -4.61 21.54 -9.09
N LYS A 4 -3.59 22.22 -8.61
CA LYS A 4 -2.22 22.10 -9.16
C LYS A 4 -1.57 20.75 -8.79
N VAL A 5 -2.06 20.09 -7.75
CA VAL A 5 -1.53 18.82 -7.24
C VAL A 5 -2.62 17.75 -7.16
N PHE A 6 -2.23 16.49 -7.28
CA PHE A 6 -3.12 15.36 -7.06
C PHE A 6 -3.55 15.31 -5.59
N LYS A 7 -4.83 15.04 -5.33
CA LYS A 7 -5.33 14.85 -3.97
C LYS A 7 -4.93 13.49 -3.40
N VAL A 8 -5.06 12.44 -4.22
CA VAL A 8 -4.73 11.06 -3.84
C VAL A 8 -3.88 10.42 -4.93
N VAL A 9 -2.77 9.80 -4.55
CA VAL A 9 -1.95 8.96 -5.43
C VAL A 9 -1.96 7.54 -4.88
N LEU A 10 -2.51 6.60 -5.64
CA LEU A 10 -2.35 5.17 -5.37
C LEU A 10 -0.98 4.74 -5.91
N LEU A 11 -0.01 4.56 -5.02
CA LEU A 11 1.33 4.09 -5.36
C LEU A 11 1.34 2.57 -5.38
N GLN A 12 1.27 2.00 -6.57
CA GLN A 12 1.05 0.59 -6.79
C GLN A 12 2.21 -0.08 -7.50
N ALA A 13 2.56 -1.28 -7.08
CA ALA A 13 3.58 -2.12 -7.70
C ALA A 13 3.66 -3.47 -6.98
N LEU A 14 4.38 -4.43 -7.57
CA LEU A 14 4.85 -5.61 -6.85
C LEU A 14 5.79 -5.22 -5.69
N PRO A 15 6.03 -6.09 -4.69
CA PRO A 15 7.02 -5.85 -3.65
C PRO A 15 8.42 -5.57 -4.24
N ALA A 16 9.25 -4.85 -3.50
CA ALA A 16 10.63 -4.51 -3.88
C ALA A 16 10.79 -3.82 -5.26
N SER A 17 9.72 -3.24 -5.80
CA SER A 17 9.70 -2.57 -7.11
C SER A 17 10.44 -1.23 -7.17
N GLY A 18 10.74 -0.63 -6.02
CA GLY A 18 11.31 0.72 -5.92
C GLY A 18 10.35 1.78 -5.39
N LYS A 19 9.17 1.40 -4.82
CA LYS A 19 8.23 2.36 -4.24
C LYS A 19 8.86 3.24 -3.16
N SER A 20 9.56 2.63 -2.20
CA SER A 20 10.22 3.35 -1.11
C SER A 20 11.33 4.28 -1.63
N GLU A 21 12.07 3.84 -2.65
CA GLU A 21 13.11 4.64 -3.31
C GLU A 21 12.52 5.84 -4.05
N VAL A 22 11.39 5.66 -4.77
CA VAL A 22 10.67 6.77 -5.42
C VAL A 22 10.13 7.75 -4.38
N ARG A 23 9.59 7.27 -3.27
CA ARG A 23 9.16 8.13 -2.15
C ARG A 23 10.33 8.91 -1.56
N ASN A 24 11.47 8.24 -1.32
CA ASN A 24 12.69 8.90 -0.84
C ASN A 24 13.16 9.97 -1.83
N PHE A 25 13.16 9.69 -3.12
CA PHE A 25 13.45 10.68 -4.15
C PHE A 25 12.51 11.89 -4.05
N MET A 26 11.19 11.68 -4.02
CA MET A 26 10.21 12.77 -3.93
C MET A 26 10.37 13.61 -2.65
N ALA A 27 10.71 12.98 -1.53
CA ALA A 27 10.96 13.68 -0.26
C ALA A 27 12.20 14.59 -0.30
N ASN A 28 13.12 14.37 -1.24
CA ASN A 28 14.33 15.16 -1.44
C ASN A 28 14.24 16.13 -2.64
N VAL A 29 13.07 16.25 -3.27
CA VAL A 29 12.81 17.27 -4.28
C VAL A 29 12.26 18.53 -3.60
N GLU A 30 12.75 19.71 -4.03
CA GLU A 30 12.23 20.97 -3.52
C GLU A 30 10.71 21.08 -3.69
N PRO A 31 9.95 21.51 -2.65
CA PRO A 31 8.48 21.48 -2.64
C PRO A 31 7.84 22.19 -3.84
N GLU A 32 8.35 23.35 -4.25
CA GLU A 32 7.86 24.08 -5.40
C GLU A 32 8.06 23.30 -6.70
N ARG A 33 9.20 22.63 -6.84
CA ARG A 33 9.52 21.80 -7.98
C ARG A 33 8.65 20.54 -7.99
N LEU A 34 8.42 19.91 -6.83
CA LEU A 34 7.56 18.74 -6.69
C LEU A 34 6.12 19.04 -7.16
N GLN A 35 5.59 20.21 -6.80
CA GLN A 35 4.26 20.66 -7.23
C GLN A 35 4.20 21.00 -8.72
N ASN A 36 5.18 21.74 -9.24
CA ASN A 36 5.11 22.27 -10.60
C ASN A 36 5.55 21.26 -11.68
N GLU A 37 6.45 20.34 -11.35
CA GLU A 37 6.98 19.35 -12.31
C GLU A 37 6.32 17.98 -12.18
N PHE A 38 5.81 17.61 -10.99
CA PHE A 38 5.27 16.28 -10.74
C PHE A 38 3.79 16.30 -10.30
N HIS A 39 3.20 17.47 -10.12
CA HIS A 39 1.82 17.61 -9.64
C HIS A 39 1.58 16.92 -8.28
N ILE A 40 2.61 16.81 -7.45
CA ILE A 40 2.57 16.18 -6.14
C ILE A 40 2.83 17.25 -5.07
N GLY A 41 1.96 17.32 -4.08
CA GLY A 41 2.11 18.19 -2.93
C GLY A 41 2.96 17.56 -1.82
N GLU A 42 3.01 18.21 -0.67
CA GLU A 42 3.58 17.61 0.54
C GLU A 42 2.87 16.28 0.85
N ASN A 43 3.65 15.22 1.06
CA ASN A 43 3.13 13.87 1.12
C ASN A 43 2.54 13.53 2.49
N LEU A 44 1.30 13.06 2.50
CA LEU A 44 0.68 12.34 3.60
C LEU A 44 0.60 10.87 3.22
N GLN A 45 1.02 9.96 4.10
CA GLN A 45 1.17 8.55 3.74
C GLN A 45 0.16 7.66 4.46
N LEU A 46 -0.46 6.76 3.70
CA LEU A 46 -1.22 5.62 4.19
C LEU A 46 -0.62 4.36 3.56
N ASP A 47 -0.35 3.35 4.39
CA ASP A 47 0.34 2.13 3.99
C ASP A 47 -0.32 0.92 4.64
N ASP A 48 -0.50 -0.16 3.90
CA ASP A 48 -1.06 -1.40 4.42
C ASP A 48 -0.01 -2.31 5.10
N PHE A 49 1.28 -2.04 4.93
CA PHE A 49 2.35 -2.85 5.52
C PHE A 49 2.29 -2.91 7.05
N PRO A 50 2.05 -1.83 7.82
CA PRO A 50 1.92 -1.92 9.27
C PRO A 50 0.84 -2.91 9.71
N TYR A 51 -0.26 -3.00 8.97
CA TYR A 51 -1.32 -3.99 9.25
C TYR A 51 -0.88 -5.42 8.93
N VAL A 52 -0.23 -5.64 7.79
CA VAL A 52 0.36 -6.95 7.45
C VAL A 52 1.34 -7.41 8.52
N HIS A 53 2.21 -6.51 8.99
CA HIS A 53 3.15 -6.80 10.07
C HIS A 53 2.42 -7.22 11.35
N MET A 54 1.42 -6.44 11.79
CA MET A 54 0.66 -6.75 12.99
C MET A 54 -0.18 -8.04 12.88
N MET A 55 -0.71 -8.38 11.69
CA MET A 55 -1.37 -9.67 11.46
C MET A 55 -0.39 -10.84 11.72
N ARG A 56 0.84 -10.74 11.25
CA ARG A 56 1.90 -11.74 11.52
C ARG A 56 2.30 -11.77 13.00
N ARG A 57 2.40 -10.62 13.64
CA ARG A 57 2.66 -10.51 15.09
C ARG A 57 1.56 -11.20 15.90
N ILE A 58 0.29 -10.95 15.58
CA ILE A 58 -0.87 -11.60 16.19
C ILE A 58 -0.76 -13.12 16.08
N ASP A 59 -0.51 -13.63 14.89
CA ASP A 59 -0.40 -15.06 14.63
C ASP A 59 0.76 -15.72 15.38
N ASN A 60 1.91 -15.05 15.47
CA ASN A 60 3.06 -15.53 16.20
C ASN A 60 2.77 -15.65 17.71
N GLU A 61 2.10 -14.65 18.28
CA GLU A 61 1.73 -14.66 19.69
C GLU A 61 0.62 -15.68 19.99
N LEU A 62 -0.37 -15.83 19.09
CA LEU A 62 -1.39 -16.88 19.20
C LEU A 62 -0.73 -18.27 19.18
N GLN A 63 0.19 -18.52 18.27
CA GLN A 63 0.92 -19.79 18.20
C GLN A 63 1.74 -20.04 19.47
N ALA A 64 2.41 -19.02 20.01
CA ALA A 64 3.17 -19.11 21.27
C ALA A 64 2.26 -19.43 22.47
N MET A 65 1.00 -19.05 22.41
CA MET A 65 -0.04 -19.38 23.41
C MET A 65 -0.73 -20.74 23.13
N GLY A 66 -0.30 -21.51 22.12
CA GLY A 66 -0.92 -22.78 21.75
C GLY A 66 -2.26 -22.62 21.03
N GLN A 67 -2.56 -21.43 20.50
CA GLN A 67 -3.75 -21.15 19.71
C GLN A 67 -3.46 -21.28 18.21
N PRO A 68 -4.48 -21.56 17.38
CA PRO A 68 -4.31 -21.56 15.92
C PRO A 68 -3.99 -20.15 15.40
N ARG A 69 -3.21 -20.11 14.33
CA ARG A 69 -3.02 -18.90 13.53
C ARG A 69 -4.32 -18.55 12.79
N ILE A 70 -4.59 -17.28 12.57
CA ILE A 70 -5.87 -16.79 11.99
C ILE A 70 -5.72 -15.99 10.71
N PHE A 71 -4.53 -15.45 10.41
CA PHE A 71 -4.26 -14.68 9.19
C PHE A 71 -3.34 -15.44 8.23
N TYR A 72 -2.22 -15.96 8.72
CA TYR A 72 -1.20 -16.65 7.94
C TYR A 72 -0.87 -18.01 8.54
N PRO A 73 -0.76 -19.10 7.75
CA PRO A 73 -0.40 -20.40 8.29
C PRO A 73 1.07 -20.48 8.74
N GLY A 74 1.88 -19.51 8.31
CA GLY A 74 3.32 -19.38 8.57
C GLY A 74 3.92 -18.33 7.66
N GLU A 75 4.98 -18.66 6.94
CA GLU A 75 5.58 -17.82 5.88
C GLU A 75 4.89 -17.98 4.52
N GLU A 76 3.68 -18.46 4.52
CA GLU A 76 2.83 -18.72 3.37
C GLU A 76 1.88 -17.52 3.10
N PRO A 77 1.14 -17.51 1.96
CA PRO A 77 0.04 -16.58 1.71
C PRO A 77 -1.04 -16.56 2.82
N PHE A 78 -1.95 -15.60 2.75
CA PHE A 78 -3.09 -15.53 3.66
C PHE A 78 -3.89 -16.84 3.72
N ILE A 79 -4.36 -17.23 4.91
CA ILE A 79 -5.31 -18.34 5.08
C ILE A 79 -6.60 -18.06 4.30
N ASP A 80 -7.03 -16.80 4.29
CA ASP A 80 -8.18 -16.34 3.52
C ASP A 80 -7.76 -15.16 2.63
N GLY A 81 -7.74 -15.36 1.32
CA GLY A 81 -7.35 -14.32 0.37
C GLY A 81 -8.21 -13.06 0.40
N ARG A 82 -9.43 -13.11 1.02
CA ARG A 82 -10.24 -11.91 1.25
C ARG A 82 -9.59 -10.91 2.21
N ASP A 83 -8.53 -11.30 2.92
CA ASP A 83 -7.75 -10.38 3.75
C ASP A 83 -7.08 -9.26 2.95
N TRP A 84 -6.87 -9.43 1.64
CA TRP A 84 -6.53 -8.30 0.76
C TRP A 84 -7.60 -7.22 0.75
N GLY A 85 -8.88 -7.61 0.84
CA GLY A 85 -10.01 -6.67 1.03
C GLY A 85 -10.06 -6.07 2.43
N THR A 86 -9.70 -6.85 3.46
CA THR A 86 -9.56 -6.35 4.85
C THR A 86 -8.55 -5.20 4.90
N LEU A 87 -7.40 -5.33 4.23
CA LEU A 87 -6.39 -4.26 4.16
C LEU A 87 -6.92 -3.02 3.44
N CYS A 88 -7.65 -3.17 2.34
CA CYS A 88 -8.28 -2.03 1.66
C CYS A 88 -9.31 -1.32 2.55
N ALA A 89 -10.11 -2.07 3.33
CA ALA A 89 -11.07 -1.51 4.25
C ALA A 89 -10.39 -0.74 5.40
N LEU A 90 -9.25 -1.22 5.91
CA LEU A 90 -8.43 -0.50 6.90
C LEU A 90 -7.85 0.80 6.32
N LEU A 91 -7.39 0.79 5.07
CA LEU A 91 -6.93 2.01 4.38
C LEU A 91 -8.07 3.00 4.16
N ASN A 92 -9.29 2.55 3.87
CA ASN A 92 -10.47 3.43 3.81
C ASN A 92 -10.76 4.07 5.17
N GLU A 93 -10.71 3.29 6.28
CA GLU A 93 -10.85 3.86 7.64
C GLU A 93 -9.75 4.90 7.91
N ASP A 94 -8.50 4.60 7.56
CA ASP A 94 -7.38 5.53 7.76
C ASP A 94 -7.52 6.81 6.93
N TYR A 95 -8.00 6.69 5.70
CA TYR A 95 -8.30 7.84 4.85
C TYR A 95 -9.39 8.72 5.47
N HIS A 96 -10.49 8.13 5.94
CA HIS A 96 -11.56 8.89 6.59
C HIS A 96 -11.10 9.53 7.91
N ASP A 97 -10.32 8.82 8.72
CA ASP A 97 -9.76 9.36 9.96
C ASP A 97 -8.80 10.52 9.69
N LEU A 98 -7.96 10.40 8.68
CA LEU A 98 -7.05 11.46 8.22
C LEU A 98 -7.84 12.69 7.76
N MET A 99 -8.82 12.51 6.87
CA MET A 99 -9.63 13.61 6.34
C MET A 99 -10.41 14.35 7.43
N ASN A 100 -10.88 13.63 8.46
CA ASN A 100 -11.61 14.18 9.59
C ASN A 100 -10.70 14.54 10.79
N ARG A 101 -9.40 14.24 10.71
CA ARG A 101 -8.42 14.42 11.82
C ARG A 101 -8.93 13.75 13.11
N ASN A 102 -9.43 12.53 12.98
CA ASN A 102 -10.10 11.82 14.06
C ASN A 102 -9.08 11.27 15.07
N ILE A 103 -8.94 11.94 16.20
CA ILE A 103 -8.07 11.50 17.30
C ILE A 103 -8.85 10.55 18.20
N VAL A 104 -8.56 9.27 18.08
CA VAL A 104 -9.18 8.21 18.89
C VAL A 104 -8.45 8.09 20.23
N LYS A 105 -9.16 8.24 21.33
CA LYS A 105 -8.67 7.95 22.68
C LYS A 105 -9.16 6.59 23.12
N THR A 106 -8.26 5.75 23.59
CA THR A 106 -8.58 4.40 24.04
C THR A 106 -7.66 3.97 25.16
N ASP A 107 -8.19 3.16 26.09
CA ASP A 107 -7.41 2.54 27.18
C ASP A 107 -6.46 1.47 26.63
N SER A 108 -6.87 0.73 25.56
CA SER A 108 -6.03 -0.25 24.89
C SER A 108 -6.03 -0.03 23.36
N ALA A 109 -4.87 0.30 22.82
CA ALA A 109 -4.67 0.43 21.39
C ALA A 109 -4.71 -0.93 20.68
N ALA A 110 -4.24 -2.00 21.35
CA ALA A 110 -4.31 -3.35 20.80
C ALA A 110 -5.76 -3.84 20.68
N GLN A 111 -6.62 -3.63 21.68
CA GLN A 111 -8.04 -3.99 21.60
C GLN A 111 -8.74 -3.21 20.48
N LEU A 112 -8.45 -1.91 20.37
CA LEU A 112 -8.96 -1.09 19.26
C LEU A 112 -8.53 -1.64 17.91
N LEU A 113 -7.26 -2.02 17.75
CA LEU A 113 -6.74 -2.60 16.52
C LEU A 113 -7.43 -3.93 16.18
N PHE A 114 -7.67 -4.80 17.16
CA PHE A 114 -8.38 -6.06 16.98
C PHE A 114 -9.82 -5.84 16.50
N ASP A 115 -10.53 -4.88 17.09
CA ASP A 115 -11.87 -4.51 16.65
C ASP A 115 -11.88 -3.94 15.23
N ARG A 116 -10.84 -3.19 14.85
CA ARG A 116 -10.68 -2.66 13.49
C ARG A 116 -10.46 -3.79 12.48
N TYR A 117 -9.62 -4.79 12.77
CA TYR A 117 -9.45 -5.97 11.91
C TYR A 117 -10.76 -6.71 11.70
N ASP A 118 -11.51 -6.96 12.76
CA ASP A 118 -12.78 -7.66 12.64
C ASP A 118 -13.82 -6.86 11.85
N ARG A 119 -13.93 -5.54 12.05
CA ARG A 119 -14.83 -4.68 11.25
C ARG A 119 -14.42 -4.65 9.77
N ALA A 120 -13.14 -4.45 9.50
CA ALA A 120 -12.61 -4.44 8.13
C ALA A 120 -12.77 -5.81 7.46
N GLY A 121 -12.58 -6.90 8.20
CA GLY A 121 -12.85 -8.27 7.75
C GLY A 121 -14.30 -8.47 7.36
N LEU A 122 -15.24 -7.96 8.15
CA LEU A 122 -16.67 -8.01 7.81
C LEU A 122 -16.99 -7.32 6.48
N VAL A 123 -16.35 -6.19 6.19
CA VAL A 123 -16.47 -5.50 4.89
C VAL A 123 -15.96 -6.40 3.74
N ALA A 124 -14.89 -7.13 3.97
CA ALA A 124 -14.36 -8.12 3.02
C ALA A 124 -15.13 -9.45 2.99
N GLY A 125 -16.16 -9.60 3.81
CA GLY A 125 -16.98 -10.82 3.91
C GLY A 125 -16.37 -11.91 4.79
N ILE A 126 -15.42 -11.57 5.69
CA ILE A 126 -14.80 -12.48 6.65
C ILE A 126 -15.49 -12.30 8.02
N PRO A 127 -15.95 -13.38 8.66
CA PRO A 127 -16.47 -13.30 10.03
C PRO A 127 -15.41 -12.79 11.02
N PRO A 128 -15.82 -12.18 12.15
CA PRO A 128 -14.89 -11.80 13.20
C PRO A 128 -14.03 -12.99 13.64
N ARG A 129 -12.74 -12.75 13.85
CA ARG A 129 -11.78 -13.78 14.29
C ARG A 129 -11.22 -13.45 15.66
N LEU A 130 -10.83 -12.20 15.85
CA LEU A 130 -10.24 -11.71 17.11
C LEU A 130 -11.30 -11.53 18.20
N GLY A 131 -12.53 -11.12 17.82
CA GLY A 131 -13.66 -11.01 18.72
C GLY A 131 -14.22 -12.35 19.19
N LEU A 132 -13.88 -13.46 18.50
CA LEU A 132 -14.29 -14.82 18.88
C LEU A 132 -13.25 -15.57 19.71
N LEU A 133 -12.06 -14.99 19.96
CA LEU A 133 -11.08 -15.57 20.86
C LEU A 133 -11.65 -15.63 22.29
N ASP A 134 -11.21 -16.64 23.06
CA ASP A 134 -11.44 -16.67 24.50
C ASP A 134 -10.99 -15.34 25.13
N GLU A 135 -11.79 -14.81 26.06
CA GLU A 135 -11.56 -13.50 26.67
C GLU A 135 -10.15 -13.40 27.32
N GLY A 136 -9.70 -14.47 27.99
CA GLY A 136 -8.37 -14.52 28.60
C GLY A 136 -7.25 -14.54 27.56
N VAL A 137 -7.45 -15.26 26.45
CA VAL A 137 -6.49 -15.29 25.33
C VAL A 137 -6.41 -13.90 24.68
N ARG A 138 -7.55 -13.30 24.37
CA ARG A 138 -7.62 -11.97 23.75
C ARG A 138 -6.99 -10.89 24.65
N ALA A 139 -7.29 -10.90 25.96
CA ALA A 139 -6.71 -9.96 26.92
C ALA A 139 -5.18 -10.10 27.01
N LYS A 140 -4.67 -11.33 27.06
CA LYS A 140 -3.23 -11.61 27.09
C LYS A 140 -2.55 -11.17 25.80
N LEU A 141 -3.14 -11.46 24.65
CA LEU A 141 -2.65 -11.04 23.33
C LEU A 141 -2.58 -9.51 23.25
N ALA A 142 -3.64 -8.82 23.69
CA ALA A 142 -3.68 -7.36 23.72
C ALA A 142 -2.58 -6.78 24.63
N ALA A 143 -2.35 -7.35 25.81
CA ALA A 143 -1.30 -6.88 26.71
C ALA A 143 0.10 -7.03 26.11
N ILE A 144 0.35 -8.10 25.34
CA ILE A 144 1.65 -8.31 24.66
C ILE A 144 1.86 -7.27 23.54
N LEU A 145 0.83 -6.99 22.75
CA LEU A 145 0.92 -6.15 21.56
C LEU A 145 0.60 -4.66 21.81
N GLU A 146 0.25 -4.27 23.05
CA GLU A 146 -0.19 -2.91 23.38
C GLU A 146 0.81 -1.83 22.97
N ASN A 147 2.10 -2.03 23.22
CA ASN A 147 3.12 -1.03 22.90
C ASN A 147 3.26 -0.81 21.38
N GLU A 148 3.25 -1.89 20.59
CA GLU A 148 3.33 -1.82 19.13
C GLU A 148 2.07 -1.16 18.56
N ALA A 149 0.89 -1.58 18.99
CA ALA A 149 -0.39 -1.00 18.56
C ALA A 149 -0.52 0.47 18.99
N ARG A 150 -0.03 0.84 20.17
CA ARG A 150 -0.01 2.23 20.67
C ARG A 150 0.92 3.10 19.82
N ALA A 151 2.08 2.59 19.43
CA ALA A 151 3.01 3.29 18.55
C ALA A 151 2.36 3.56 17.18
N MET A 152 1.72 2.56 16.57
CA MET A 152 0.99 2.72 15.31
C MET A 152 -0.13 3.78 15.43
N LEU A 153 -0.93 3.75 16.49
CA LEU A 153 -2.00 4.72 16.70
C LEU A 153 -1.45 6.15 16.88
N ASN A 154 -0.36 6.31 17.61
CA ASN A 154 0.28 7.61 17.83
C ASN A 154 0.89 8.16 16.53
N GLU A 155 1.55 7.33 15.74
CA GLU A 155 2.10 7.70 14.43
C GLU A 155 1.00 8.15 13.47
N LYS A 156 -0.10 7.38 13.40
CA LYS A 156 -1.29 7.77 12.63
C LYS A 156 -1.79 9.16 13.01
N HIS A 157 -1.96 9.44 14.31
CA HIS A 157 -2.44 10.74 14.78
C HIS A 157 -1.44 11.87 14.55
N ALA A 158 -0.13 11.60 14.71
CA ALA A 158 0.93 12.57 14.45
C ALA A 158 1.01 12.98 12.97
N GLY A 159 0.59 12.10 12.06
CA GLY A 159 0.54 12.35 10.62
C GLY A 159 -0.61 13.24 10.17
N TYR A 160 -1.54 13.65 11.04
CA TYR A 160 -2.67 14.47 10.63
C TYR A 160 -2.24 15.94 10.40
N PRO A 161 -2.50 16.49 9.20
CA PRO A 161 -2.08 17.85 8.86
C PRO A 161 -3.00 18.90 9.46
N GLU A 162 -2.51 20.13 9.63
CA GLU A 162 -3.36 21.27 9.97
C GLU A 162 -4.24 21.70 8.78
N SER A 163 -3.76 21.52 7.54
CA SER A 163 -4.45 21.86 6.30
C SER A 163 -4.13 20.83 5.22
N PHE A 164 -5.09 20.59 4.31
CA PHE A 164 -4.88 19.75 3.10
C PHE A 164 -4.47 20.58 1.87
N GLU A 165 -4.30 21.88 2.01
CA GLU A 165 -3.85 22.73 0.90
C GLU A 165 -2.44 22.32 0.46
N ASN A 166 -2.27 22.12 -0.85
CA ASN A 166 -1.01 21.68 -1.46
C ASN A 166 -0.44 20.37 -0.89
N LYS A 167 -1.30 19.49 -0.38
CA LYS A 167 -0.91 18.15 0.07
C LYS A 167 -1.45 17.07 -0.85
N THR A 168 -0.70 15.98 -0.92
CA THR A 168 -1.07 14.77 -1.65
C THR A 168 -1.07 13.58 -0.69
N ILE A 169 -2.18 12.86 -0.62
CA ILE A 169 -2.26 11.60 0.14
C ILE A 169 -1.74 10.49 -0.76
N ILE A 170 -0.65 9.85 -0.35
CA ILE A 170 -0.09 8.68 -1.03
C ILE A 170 -0.58 7.43 -0.30
N ILE A 171 -1.32 6.59 -1.01
CA ILE A 171 -1.77 5.29 -0.51
C ILE A 171 -0.91 4.22 -1.16
N GLU A 172 -0.06 3.57 -0.35
CA GLU A 172 0.83 2.53 -0.83
C GLU A 172 0.21 1.15 -0.63
N CYS A 173 0.14 0.35 -1.70
CA CYS A 173 -0.23 -1.04 -1.61
C CYS A 173 0.40 -1.85 -2.75
N ALA A 174 0.70 -3.12 -2.46
CA ALA A 174 1.13 -4.11 -3.46
C ALA A 174 0.02 -5.15 -3.63
N ARG A 175 -0.28 -5.51 -4.86
CA ARG A 175 -1.25 -6.56 -5.18
C ARG A 175 -0.74 -7.38 -6.34
N GLY A 176 -1.13 -8.64 -6.36
CA GLY A 176 -0.75 -9.56 -7.43
C GLY A 176 -1.51 -10.87 -7.31
N GLY A 177 -0.96 -11.91 -7.88
CA GLY A 177 -1.51 -13.26 -7.88
C GLY A 177 -0.43 -14.32 -8.05
N PRO A 178 -0.82 -15.61 -8.06
CA PRO A 178 0.10 -16.72 -8.17
C PRO A 178 0.96 -16.68 -9.43
N ASP A 179 2.21 -17.10 -9.30
CA ASP A 179 3.13 -17.22 -10.43
C ASP A 179 2.54 -18.11 -11.53
N GLY A 180 2.69 -17.69 -12.78
CA GLY A 180 2.13 -18.41 -13.94
C GLY A 180 0.61 -18.30 -14.12
N SER A 181 -0.08 -17.43 -13.37
CA SER A 181 -1.52 -17.21 -13.57
C SER A 181 -1.81 -16.58 -14.92
N SER A 182 -2.94 -16.98 -15.52
CA SER A 182 -3.48 -16.34 -16.72
C SER A 182 -4.28 -15.08 -16.39
N MET A 183 -4.32 -14.11 -17.31
CA MET A 183 -5.14 -12.91 -17.18
C MET A 183 -6.54 -13.09 -17.80
N PRO A 184 -7.59 -12.49 -17.20
CA PRO A 184 -7.55 -11.70 -15.97
C PRO A 184 -7.29 -12.56 -14.72
N LEU A 185 -6.68 -11.97 -13.70
CA LEU A 185 -6.63 -12.60 -12.37
C LEU A 185 -8.06 -12.79 -11.85
N THR A 186 -8.29 -13.84 -11.08
CA THR A 186 -9.62 -14.20 -10.55
C THR A 186 -9.63 -14.30 -9.03
N GLY A 187 -10.82 -14.37 -8.44
CA GLY A 187 -10.98 -14.46 -6.98
C GLY A 187 -10.57 -13.18 -6.27
N THR A 188 -9.67 -13.27 -5.30
CA THR A 188 -9.22 -12.17 -4.45
C THR A 188 -7.86 -11.60 -4.86
N PHE A 189 -7.39 -11.93 -6.07
CA PHE A 189 -6.08 -11.53 -6.56
C PHE A 189 -6.13 -10.24 -7.40
N GLY A 190 -5.00 -9.54 -7.39
CA GLY A 190 -4.70 -8.41 -8.25
C GLY A 190 -5.37 -7.10 -7.87
N TYR A 191 -5.13 -6.13 -8.73
CA TYR A 191 -5.74 -4.80 -8.63
C TYR A 191 -7.21 -4.82 -9.08
N GLN A 192 -7.59 -5.78 -9.93
CA GLN A 192 -8.99 -6.00 -10.30
C GLN A 192 -9.88 -6.29 -9.09
N TYR A 193 -9.37 -7.02 -8.09
CA TYR A 193 -10.09 -7.25 -6.83
C TYR A 193 -9.98 -6.05 -5.89
N SER A 194 -8.80 -5.47 -5.75
CA SER A 194 -8.49 -4.50 -4.69
C SER A 194 -8.99 -3.09 -4.98
N LEU A 195 -8.93 -2.63 -6.25
CA LEU A 195 -9.37 -1.27 -6.61
C LEU A 195 -10.85 -1.03 -6.29
N PRO A 196 -11.79 -1.94 -6.59
CA PRO A 196 -13.19 -1.77 -6.23
C PRO A 196 -13.48 -1.73 -4.73
N MET A 197 -12.53 -2.15 -3.89
CA MET A 197 -12.67 -2.13 -2.42
C MET A 197 -12.37 -0.76 -1.82
N PHE A 198 -11.71 0.15 -2.55
CA PHE A 198 -11.52 1.52 -2.10
C PHE A 198 -12.83 2.29 -2.10
N CYS A 199 -12.99 3.17 -1.10
CA CYS A 199 -14.21 3.99 -0.97
C CYS A 199 -14.37 4.99 -2.13
N PRO A 200 -15.62 5.46 -2.40
CA PRO A 200 -15.88 6.42 -3.47
C PRO A 200 -14.99 7.66 -3.41
N GLU A 201 -14.75 8.20 -2.22
CA GLU A 201 -13.97 9.42 -2.01
C GLU A 201 -12.51 9.25 -2.44
N ILE A 202 -11.92 8.05 -2.26
CA ILE A 202 -10.60 7.73 -2.80
C ILE A 202 -10.68 7.63 -4.31
N LEU A 203 -11.59 6.80 -4.86
CA LEU A 203 -11.66 6.55 -6.30
C LEU A 203 -11.96 7.81 -7.13
N GLU A 204 -12.77 8.73 -6.61
CA GLU A 204 -13.11 10.01 -7.25
C GLU A 204 -11.93 11.00 -7.31
N ASN A 205 -10.96 10.87 -6.41
CA ASN A 205 -9.85 11.81 -6.27
C ASN A 205 -8.48 11.18 -6.59
N ALA A 206 -8.45 9.89 -6.91
CA ALA A 206 -7.21 9.15 -7.10
C ALA A 206 -6.64 9.27 -8.51
N VAL A 207 -5.32 9.21 -8.55
CA VAL A 207 -4.54 8.78 -9.72
C VAL A 207 -3.69 7.58 -9.31
N ILE A 208 -3.27 6.75 -10.27
CA ILE A 208 -2.41 5.59 -10.03
C ILE A 208 -1.02 5.91 -10.55
N LEU A 209 -0.02 5.91 -9.67
CA LEU A 209 1.39 5.84 -10.05
C LEU A 209 1.83 4.38 -9.93
N TYR A 210 1.96 3.71 -11.08
CA TYR A 210 2.35 2.31 -11.14
C TYR A 210 3.86 2.18 -11.44
N ILE A 211 4.60 1.56 -10.50
CA ILE A 211 6.02 1.26 -10.69
C ILE A 211 6.13 -0.15 -11.24
N TRP A 212 6.41 -0.24 -12.53
CA TRP A 212 6.43 -1.49 -13.27
C TRP A 212 7.78 -2.20 -13.16
N VAL A 213 7.78 -3.38 -12.57
CA VAL A 213 8.90 -4.33 -12.57
C VAL A 213 8.41 -5.68 -13.06
N THR A 214 9.31 -6.51 -13.60
CA THR A 214 8.95 -7.90 -13.84
C THR A 214 8.87 -8.68 -12.52
N PRO A 215 8.08 -9.75 -12.43
CA PRO A 215 8.04 -10.61 -11.23
C PRO A 215 9.41 -11.14 -10.82
N GLU A 216 10.26 -11.50 -11.79
CA GLU A 216 11.62 -11.98 -11.57
C GLU A 216 12.50 -10.90 -10.93
N GLU A 217 12.43 -9.65 -11.45
CA GLU A 217 13.17 -8.52 -10.90
C GLU A 217 12.67 -8.15 -9.51
N SER A 218 11.36 -8.21 -9.28
CA SER A 218 10.76 -8.05 -7.95
C SER A 218 11.33 -9.08 -6.96
N ARG A 219 11.35 -10.36 -7.32
CA ARG A 219 11.94 -11.44 -6.48
C ARG A 219 13.43 -11.22 -6.22
N ARG A 220 14.19 -10.87 -7.26
CA ARG A 220 15.62 -10.58 -7.12
C ARG A 220 15.87 -9.44 -6.14
N LYS A 221 15.19 -8.32 -6.33
CA LYS A 221 15.30 -7.15 -5.43
C LYS A 221 14.82 -7.44 -4.02
N ASN A 222 13.80 -8.28 -3.86
CA ASN A 222 13.32 -8.72 -2.56
C ASN A 222 14.38 -9.51 -1.79
N SER A 223 15.13 -10.36 -2.47
CA SER A 223 16.24 -11.12 -1.86
C SER A 223 17.41 -10.19 -1.50
N ASP A 224 17.72 -9.21 -2.34
CA ASP A 224 18.85 -8.30 -2.13
C ASP A 224 18.64 -7.33 -0.95
N ARG A 225 17.39 -6.98 -0.64
CA ARG A 225 17.08 -6.02 0.44
C ARG A 225 16.88 -6.66 1.80
N ALA A 226 16.68 -7.98 1.87
CA ALA A 226 16.43 -8.66 3.13
C ALA A 226 17.67 -8.63 4.02
N ASP A 227 17.62 -7.88 5.14
CA ASP A 227 18.64 -7.91 6.17
C ASP A 227 18.15 -8.74 7.36
N PRO A 228 18.77 -9.91 7.63
CA PRO A 228 18.41 -10.73 8.77
C PRO A 228 18.58 -10.04 10.13
N ASN A 229 19.38 -8.97 10.19
CA ASN A 229 19.66 -8.25 11.45
C ASN A 229 18.64 -7.12 11.70
N ASP A 230 17.79 -6.78 10.72
CA ASP A 230 16.76 -5.73 10.84
C ASP A 230 15.40 -6.19 10.26
N PRO A 231 14.81 -7.27 10.79
CA PRO A 231 13.60 -7.89 10.22
C PRO A 231 12.32 -7.06 10.38
N GLY A 232 12.34 -6.02 11.21
CA GLY A 232 11.19 -5.12 11.44
C GLY A 232 11.18 -3.87 10.59
N SER A 233 12.24 -3.61 9.82
CA SER A 233 12.36 -2.42 8.99
C SER A 233 11.58 -2.55 7.67
N ASN A 234 10.77 -1.54 7.35
CA ASN A 234 10.12 -1.43 6.03
C ASN A 234 11.12 -1.37 4.86
N LEU A 235 12.36 -0.93 5.14
CA LEU A 235 13.43 -0.82 4.13
C LEU A 235 14.18 -2.13 3.95
N HIS A 236 14.33 -2.94 5.00
CA HIS A 236 15.14 -4.16 5.02
C HIS A 236 14.30 -5.43 5.18
N HIS A 237 12.97 -5.30 5.13
CA HIS A 237 12.06 -6.44 5.22
C HIS A 237 11.95 -7.17 3.89
N GLY A 238 12.28 -8.46 3.89
CA GLY A 238 12.04 -9.37 2.77
C GLY A 238 10.67 -10.05 2.90
N VAL A 239 9.92 -10.10 1.82
CA VAL A 239 8.69 -10.90 1.74
C VAL A 239 9.09 -12.37 1.59
N PRO A 240 8.49 -13.33 2.35
CA PRO A 240 8.78 -14.75 2.18
C PRO A 240 8.58 -15.24 0.75
N MET A 241 9.44 -16.15 0.27
CA MET A 241 9.40 -16.59 -1.12
C MET A 241 8.07 -17.28 -1.49
N ALA A 242 7.45 -18.01 -0.57
CA ALA A 242 6.14 -18.61 -0.79
C ALA A 242 5.07 -17.54 -1.07
N VAL A 243 5.11 -16.42 -0.36
CA VAL A 243 4.22 -15.26 -0.59
C VAL A 243 4.57 -14.56 -1.90
N MET A 244 5.88 -14.42 -2.22
CA MET A 244 6.32 -13.86 -3.51
C MET A 244 5.80 -14.65 -4.71
N LEU A 245 5.69 -15.97 -4.58
CA LEU A 245 5.18 -16.84 -5.64
C LEU A 245 3.65 -16.99 -5.60
N GLY A 246 3.05 -16.99 -4.42
CA GLY A 246 1.62 -17.21 -4.23
C GLY A 246 0.75 -15.96 -4.41
N ASP A 247 1.24 -14.80 -3.95
CA ASP A 247 0.47 -13.56 -3.96
C ASP A 247 1.05 -12.48 -4.89
N TYR A 248 2.34 -12.60 -5.28
CA TYR A 248 3.06 -11.59 -6.04
C TYR A 248 3.86 -12.17 -7.22
N GLY A 249 3.52 -13.39 -7.66
CA GLY A 249 4.15 -14.04 -8.80
C GLY A 249 3.85 -13.36 -10.14
N CYS A 250 2.76 -12.60 -10.20
CA CYS A 250 2.40 -11.70 -11.28
C CYS A 250 1.49 -10.60 -10.75
N ASP A 251 1.21 -9.55 -11.54
CA ASP A 251 0.09 -8.64 -11.30
C ASP A 251 -0.71 -8.41 -12.60
N ASP A 252 -1.86 -7.78 -12.46
CA ASP A 252 -2.83 -7.59 -13.54
C ASP A 252 -2.89 -6.15 -14.07
N MET A 253 -1.97 -5.27 -13.67
CA MET A 253 -2.05 -3.85 -14.05
C MET A 253 -1.95 -3.65 -15.56
N GLU A 254 -1.03 -4.34 -16.24
CA GLU A 254 -0.91 -4.27 -17.69
C GLU A 254 -2.20 -4.74 -18.40
N TYR A 255 -2.82 -5.81 -17.88
CA TYR A 255 -4.11 -6.28 -18.40
C TYR A 255 -5.19 -5.22 -18.22
N LEU A 256 -5.31 -4.59 -17.05
CA LEU A 256 -6.31 -3.56 -16.77
C LEU A 256 -6.14 -2.33 -17.67
N VAL A 257 -4.92 -1.88 -17.89
CA VAL A 257 -4.60 -0.75 -18.78
C VAL A 257 -4.94 -1.08 -20.22
N ASN A 258 -4.64 -2.30 -20.68
CA ASN A 258 -4.92 -2.72 -22.06
C ASN A 258 -6.42 -2.97 -22.33
N ASN A 259 -7.24 -3.13 -21.28
CA ASN A 259 -8.68 -3.37 -21.38
C ASN A 259 -9.52 -2.21 -20.82
N THR A 260 -8.93 -1.03 -20.63
CA THR A 260 -9.65 0.15 -20.16
C THR A 260 -10.57 0.74 -21.24
N GLU A 261 -11.64 1.43 -20.81
CA GLU A 261 -12.55 2.15 -21.70
C GLU A 261 -12.02 3.54 -22.10
N VAL A 262 -11.15 4.13 -21.28
CA VAL A 262 -10.56 5.46 -21.49
C VAL A 262 -9.03 5.35 -21.45
N GLU A 263 -8.38 5.84 -22.49
CA GLU A 263 -6.91 5.77 -22.62
C GLU A 263 -6.19 6.41 -21.42
N ASN A 264 -5.10 5.77 -20.98
CA ASN A 264 -4.30 6.16 -19.81
C ASN A 264 -5.10 6.22 -18.49
N THR A 265 -6.08 5.33 -18.35
CA THR A 265 -6.83 5.11 -17.11
C THR A 265 -6.92 3.62 -16.79
N VAL A 266 -7.37 3.31 -15.59
CA VAL A 266 -7.89 1.99 -15.21
C VAL A 266 -9.39 2.12 -14.99
N THR A 267 -10.18 1.29 -15.68
CA THR A 267 -11.63 1.24 -15.47
C THR A 267 -11.94 0.42 -14.23
N VAL A 268 -12.59 1.05 -13.23
CA VAL A 268 -12.98 0.43 -11.97
C VAL A 268 -14.50 0.51 -11.81
N ASN A 269 -15.17 -0.65 -11.78
CA ASN A 269 -16.60 -0.75 -11.52
C ASN A 269 -16.83 -1.03 -10.04
N ALA A 270 -17.29 -0.05 -9.28
CA ALA A 270 -17.50 -0.14 -7.84
C ALA A 270 -18.66 0.77 -7.40
N HIS A 271 -19.30 0.46 -6.29
CA HIS A 271 -20.33 1.31 -5.66
C HIS A 271 -21.46 1.73 -6.60
N GLY A 272 -21.81 0.86 -7.58
CA GLY A 272 -22.85 1.16 -8.59
C GLY A 272 -22.43 2.20 -9.64
N ARG A 273 -21.14 2.52 -9.76
CA ARG A 273 -20.56 3.51 -10.69
C ARG A 273 -19.35 2.94 -11.42
N THR A 274 -19.00 3.54 -12.53
CA THR A 274 -17.74 3.31 -13.24
C THR A 274 -16.82 4.50 -13.01
N TYR A 275 -15.59 4.20 -12.60
CA TYR A 275 -14.51 5.18 -12.42
C TYR A 275 -13.44 4.92 -13.49
N HIS A 276 -12.90 5.99 -14.07
CA HIS A 276 -11.76 5.94 -14.97
C HIS A 276 -10.57 6.59 -14.27
N VAL A 277 -9.88 5.80 -13.45
CA VAL A 277 -8.79 6.30 -12.60
C VAL A 277 -7.55 6.54 -13.45
N PRO A 278 -7.04 7.80 -13.58
CA PRO A 278 -5.86 8.10 -14.38
C PRO A 278 -4.64 7.31 -13.92
N ILE A 279 -3.84 6.80 -14.85
CA ILE A 279 -2.63 6.03 -14.55
C ILE A 279 -1.41 6.58 -15.26
N GLY A 280 -0.29 6.64 -14.52
CA GLY A 280 1.05 6.87 -15.06
C GLY A 280 1.96 5.70 -14.71
N ILE A 281 2.73 5.26 -15.69
CA ILE A 281 3.62 4.11 -15.55
C ILE A 281 5.06 4.58 -15.45
N PHE A 282 5.71 4.27 -14.32
CA PHE A 282 7.14 4.37 -14.14
C PHE A 282 7.77 3.01 -14.45
N ASP A 283 8.36 2.87 -15.64
CA ASP A 283 9.01 1.63 -16.07
C ASP A 283 10.36 1.44 -15.35
N ASN A 284 10.37 0.54 -14.38
CA ASN A 284 11.53 0.14 -13.57
C ASN A 284 11.94 -1.32 -13.82
N ARG A 285 11.56 -1.89 -14.96
CA ARG A 285 11.97 -3.25 -15.36
C ARG A 285 13.48 -3.34 -15.58
N VAL A 286 14.11 -2.25 -15.97
CA VAL A 286 15.55 -2.04 -15.84
C VAL A 286 15.75 -1.10 -14.65
N ASP A 287 16.49 -1.57 -13.65
CA ASP A 287 16.62 -0.87 -12.37
C ASP A 287 17.09 0.58 -12.51
N LYS A 288 16.21 1.51 -12.13
CA LYS A 288 16.46 2.95 -12.10
C LYS A 288 16.48 3.53 -10.69
N THR A 289 16.21 2.71 -9.65
CA THR A 289 15.90 3.23 -8.32
C THR A 289 16.85 2.78 -7.22
N SER A 290 17.59 1.68 -7.38
CA SER A 290 18.40 1.11 -6.28
C SER A 290 19.49 2.08 -5.77
N PHE A 291 20.01 2.98 -6.60
CA PHE A 291 20.99 3.98 -6.18
C PHE A 291 20.41 5.02 -5.18
N LEU A 292 19.07 5.19 -5.16
CA LEU A 292 18.38 6.10 -4.25
C LEU A 292 18.35 5.60 -2.80
N ARG A 293 18.86 4.41 -2.52
CA ARG A 293 19.07 3.90 -1.16
C ARG A 293 20.26 4.55 -0.45
N ALA A 294 21.21 5.06 -1.21
CA ALA A 294 22.32 5.84 -0.68
C ALA A 294 21.86 7.21 -0.17
N GLU A 295 22.71 7.88 0.59
CA GLU A 295 22.46 9.26 1.01
C GLU A 295 22.27 10.18 -0.20
N PRO A 296 21.34 11.15 -0.17
CA PRO A 296 21.07 12.04 -1.30
C PRO A 296 22.29 12.77 -1.87
N SER A 297 23.30 13.05 -1.04
CA SER A 297 24.58 13.66 -1.44
C SER A 297 25.46 12.75 -2.31
N GLU A 298 25.17 11.45 -2.32
CA GLU A 298 25.92 10.43 -3.08
C GLU A 298 25.20 10.05 -4.38
N TRP A 299 24.03 10.62 -4.65
CA TRP A 299 23.26 10.27 -5.84
C TRP A 299 23.97 10.76 -7.12
N ASP A 300 24.12 9.85 -8.09
CA ASP A 300 24.63 10.18 -9.42
C ASP A 300 23.66 11.11 -10.16
N ALA A 301 24.15 12.26 -10.59
CA ALA A 301 23.34 13.31 -11.23
C ALA A 301 22.67 12.84 -12.55
N GLY A 302 23.33 11.95 -13.31
CA GLY A 302 22.76 11.39 -14.54
C GLY A 302 21.58 10.47 -14.22
N LYS A 303 21.73 9.58 -13.23
CA LYS A 303 20.66 8.69 -12.79
C LYS A 303 19.49 9.47 -12.16
N VAL A 304 19.76 10.54 -11.40
CA VAL A 304 18.74 11.46 -10.88
C VAL A 304 17.96 12.09 -12.03
N SER A 305 18.63 12.52 -13.10
CA SER A 305 17.96 13.06 -14.29
C SER A 305 17.05 12.04 -14.96
N ASP A 306 17.48 10.78 -15.09
CA ASP A 306 16.71 9.70 -15.69
C ASP A 306 15.45 9.38 -14.86
N VAL A 307 15.58 9.28 -13.54
CA VAL A 307 14.45 9.06 -12.62
C VAL A 307 13.47 10.24 -12.69
N THR A 308 14.00 11.49 -12.66
CA THR A 308 13.20 12.70 -12.80
C THR A 308 12.38 12.68 -14.07
N ALA A 309 12.99 12.40 -15.21
CA ALA A 309 12.30 12.35 -16.50
C ALA A 309 11.23 11.24 -16.55
N ALA A 310 11.52 10.08 -15.96
CA ALA A 310 10.59 8.96 -15.96
C ALA A 310 9.37 9.22 -15.05
N ILE A 311 9.57 9.76 -13.85
CA ILE A 311 8.48 10.12 -12.93
C ILE A 311 7.64 11.25 -13.56
N ARG A 312 8.28 12.29 -14.10
CA ARG A 312 7.59 13.40 -14.76
C ARG A 312 6.70 12.91 -15.91
N LYS A 313 7.21 12.03 -16.77
CA LYS A 313 6.42 11.44 -17.84
C LYS A 313 5.17 10.73 -17.29
N ALA A 314 5.30 9.96 -16.22
CA ALA A 314 4.18 9.26 -15.59
C ALA A 314 3.16 10.26 -15.01
N THR A 315 3.63 11.27 -14.26
CA THR A 315 2.74 12.26 -13.61
C THR A 315 2.08 13.18 -14.63
N ASP A 316 2.76 13.61 -15.70
CA ASP A 316 2.15 14.38 -16.79
C ASP A 316 1.03 13.58 -17.48
N THR A 317 1.23 12.25 -17.66
CA THR A 317 0.20 11.37 -18.23
C THR A 317 -1.03 11.30 -17.30
N MET A 318 -0.84 11.15 -16.01
CA MET A 318 -1.94 11.18 -15.04
C MET A 318 -2.67 12.52 -15.03
N TYR A 319 -1.91 13.61 -15.03
CA TYR A 319 -2.47 14.97 -14.94
C TYR A 319 -3.32 15.34 -16.16
N ALA A 320 -2.95 14.87 -17.33
CA ALA A 320 -3.72 15.07 -18.57
C ALA A 320 -5.16 14.52 -18.50
N ASN A 321 -5.43 13.54 -17.62
CA ASN A 321 -6.74 12.93 -17.40
C ASN A 321 -7.39 13.32 -16.07
N TYR A 322 -6.63 13.87 -15.13
CA TYR A 322 -7.09 14.13 -13.75
C TYR A 322 -8.20 15.19 -13.67
N ASN A 323 -8.21 16.17 -14.56
CA ASN A 323 -9.16 17.30 -14.56
C ASN A 323 -10.22 17.17 -15.66
N LYS A 324 -10.37 15.99 -16.27
CA LYS A 324 -11.41 15.71 -17.27
C LYS A 324 -12.62 15.06 -16.59
#